data_bbcbecd7ff240c61fd1a68139c16d271
#
_entry.id   bbcbecd7ff240c61fd1a68139c16d271
#
_cell.length_a   1.000
_cell.length_b   1.000
_cell.length_c   1.000
_cell.angle_alpha   90.00
_cell.angle_beta   90.00
_cell.angle_gamma   90.00
#
_symmetry.space_group_name_H-M   'P 1'
#
loop_
_entity.id
_entity.type
_entity.pdbx_description
1 polymer ?
#
loop_
_entity_poly.entity_id
_entity_poly.type
_entity_poly.pdbx_seq_one_letter_code
_entity_poly.pdbx_strand_id
1 'polypeptide(L)'
;MTGAVRLIAGRCVRERHAGAKCTACADACPARALSFEGAALRIIAPACEGCGACAAACPRDALELPGAGWREAVAAVPSSGVLECRCSHAAQGPGTPVPCIGGLCATTRLELLRGGLRTLRIATGVCEGCPAEVRCEGVTLRNAFVRDLREMAGAFGRTVDVVFSTEPVPEVDGGRRHLLGIVVRKSAAPVSPERIAEHVPDKSAGHLLVTEGSRRRLMAARGLLSGMQDAEGVRVAKAACLAGRRVPQFDSEKCTACGLCAAACPQYALSAKTEGEGFTIAAVETACTGCGLCADICTSKAVSFGAPDSADAWLSGRPVVKLAVKGRRRASAWEGIVERSFTSGYFNR
;
A
#
# COMPACT_ATOMS: atom_id res chain seq x y z
N MET A 1 4.13 24.67 -2.13
CA MET A 1 4.00 24.01 -0.80
C MET A 1 3.01 22.87 -0.96
N THR A 2 3.42 21.63 -0.71
CA THR A 2 2.51 20.49 -0.62
C THR A 2 1.61 20.72 0.58
N GLY A 3 0.28 20.61 0.41
CA GLY A 3 -0.65 20.74 1.53
C GLY A 3 -0.46 19.63 2.56
N ALA A 4 -0.99 19.81 3.77
CA ALA A 4 -1.00 18.77 4.80
C ALA A 4 -1.71 17.51 4.28
N VAL A 5 -1.26 16.34 4.76
CA VAL A 5 -1.90 15.06 4.47
C VAL A 5 -3.39 15.09 4.85
N ARG A 6 -4.22 14.40 4.09
CA ARG A 6 -5.67 14.29 4.32
C ARG A 6 -6.08 12.85 4.54
N LEU A 7 -7.05 12.65 5.41
CA LEU A 7 -7.68 11.35 5.63
C LEU A 7 -8.83 11.16 4.62
N ILE A 8 -8.83 10.03 3.94
CA ILE A 8 -9.94 9.60 3.08
C ILE A 8 -10.95 8.86 3.97
N ALA A 9 -12.11 9.47 4.15
CA ALA A 9 -13.17 8.96 5.03
C ALA A 9 -13.51 7.49 4.74
N GLY A 10 -13.71 6.73 5.80
CA GLY A 10 -14.09 5.31 5.74
C GLY A 10 -13.01 4.34 5.25
N ARG A 11 -11.80 4.80 4.92
CA ARG A 11 -10.68 3.92 4.57
C ARG A 11 -9.86 3.50 5.78
N CYS A 12 -9.75 4.34 6.80
CA CYS A 12 -9.00 4.01 8.01
C CYS A 12 -9.67 2.86 8.76
N VAL A 13 -8.87 1.85 9.13
CA VAL A 13 -9.40 0.69 9.86
C VAL A 13 -9.93 1.07 11.24
N ARG A 14 -9.36 2.10 11.89
CA ARG A 14 -9.82 2.58 13.20
C ARG A 14 -11.17 3.30 13.14
N GLU A 15 -11.45 4.02 12.04
CA GLU A 15 -12.79 4.61 11.81
C GLU A 15 -13.85 3.53 11.59
N ARG A 16 -13.45 2.37 11.05
CA ARG A 16 -14.38 1.29 10.73
C ARG A 16 -14.64 0.34 11.88
N HIS A 17 -13.73 0.22 12.83
CA HIS A 17 -13.87 -0.72 13.93
C HIS A 17 -13.19 -0.21 15.19
N ALA A 18 -13.95 -0.06 16.27
CA ALA A 18 -13.47 0.47 17.55
C ALA A 18 -12.35 -0.36 18.20
N GLY A 19 -12.29 -1.67 17.90
CA GLY A 19 -11.23 -2.58 18.39
C GLY A 19 -9.91 -2.49 17.62
N ALA A 20 -9.85 -1.75 16.51
CA ALA A 20 -8.62 -1.62 15.73
C ALA A 20 -7.56 -0.78 16.45
N LYS A 21 -6.30 -1.23 16.42
CA LYS A 21 -5.16 -0.61 17.11
C LYS A 21 -4.07 -0.11 16.16
N CYS A 22 -4.34 -0.08 14.86
CA CYS A 22 -3.36 0.36 13.87
C CYS A 22 -2.82 1.76 14.16
N THR A 23 -1.50 1.90 14.19
CA THR A 23 -0.77 3.17 14.41
C THR A 23 0.22 3.49 13.29
N ALA A 24 0.26 2.68 12.21
CA ALA A 24 1.29 2.72 11.17
C ALA A 24 1.59 4.12 10.61
N CYS A 25 0.58 4.95 10.43
CA CYS A 25 0.77 6.31 9.92
C CYS A 25 1.38 7.27 10.96
N ALA A 26 1.03 7.12 12.23
CA ALA A 26 1.59 7.94 13.31
C ALA A 26 3.04 7.53 13.58
N ASP A 27 3.31 6.21 13.61
CA ASP A 27 4.67 5.67 13.82
C ASP A 27 5.63 6.07 12.69
N ALA A 28 5.13 6.15 11.45
CA ALA A 28 5.92 6.55 10.30
C ALA A 28 6.11 8.08 10.16
N CYS A 29 5.42 8.89 10.98
CA CYS A 29 5.49 10.34 10.84
C CYS A 29 6.76 10.93 11.51
N PRO A 30 7.76 11.42 10.77
CA PRO A 30 8.98 11.98 11.35
C PRO A 30 8.70 13.26 12.17
N ALA A 31 7.78 14.09 11.72
CA ALA A 31 7.38 15.33 12.39
C ALA A 31 6.39 15.13 13.54
N ARG A 32 5.98 13.87 13.85
CA ARG A 32 4.94 13.55 14.84
C ARG A 32 3.63 14.34 14.66
N ALA A 33 3.33 14.70 13.42
CA ALA A 33 2.13 15.47 13.08
C ALA A 33 0.83 14.65 13.13
N LEU A 34 0.91 13.34 13.40
CA LEU A 34 -0.26 12.45 13.47
C LEU A 34 -0.32 11.77 14.84
N SER A 35 -1.51 11.76 15.41
CA SER A 35 -1.81 11.06 16.66
C SER A 35 -3.24 10.51 16.64
N PHE A 36 -3.59 9.69 17.62
CA PHE A 36 -4.95 9.17 17.74
C PHE A 36 -5.58 9.60 19.07
N GLU A 37 -6.82 10.07 18.99
CA GLU A 37 -7.70 10.26 20.14
C GLU A 37 -8.83 9.22 20.02
N GLY A 38 -8.75 8.16 20.81
CA GLY A 38 -9.60 6.98 20.64
C GLY A 38 -9.44 6.35 19.26
N ALA A 39 -10.50 6.31 18.47
CA ALA A 39 -10.49 5.82 17.08
C ALA A 39 -10.11 6.91 16.06
N ALA A 40 -10.25 8.18 16.43
CA ALA A 40 -10.09 9.30 15.51
C ALA A 40 -8.61 9.63 15.26
N LEU A 41 -8.23 9.77 13.99
CA LEU A 41 -6.93 10.29 13.59
C LEU A 41 -6.92 11.82 13.71
N ARG A 42 -5.97 12.36 14.45
CA ARG A 42 -5.68 13.78 14.55
C ARG A 42 -4.49 14.13 13.68
N ILE A 43 -4.64 15.17 12.87
CA ILE A 43 -3.60 15.69 11.99
C ILE A 43 -3.30 17.13 12.40
N ILE A 44 -2.09 17.39 12.84
CA ILE A 44 -1.57 18.72 13.19
C ILE A 44 -1.01 19.34 11.92
N ALA A 45 -1.87 20.02 11.16
CA ALA A 45 -1.52 20.54 9.84
C ALA A 45 -0.28 21.45 9.82
N PRO A 46 -0.06 22.36 10.80
CA PRO A 46 1.15 23.18 10.85
C PRO A 46 2.46 22.40 11.06
N ALA A 47 2.37 21.20 11.67
CA ALA A 47 3.53 20.34 11.88
C ALA A 47 3.74 19.34 10.73
N CYS A 48 2.86 19.31 9.74
CA CYS A 48 2.95 18.36 8.63
C CYS A 48 3.87 18.88 7.53
N GLU A 49 5.00 18.22 7.35
CA GLU A 49 5.99 18.54 6.31
C GLU A 49 5.60 18.04 4.90
N GLY A 50 4.46 17.40 4.72
CA GLY A 50 4.02 16.87 3.43
C GLY A 50 4.95 15.80 2.84
N CYS A 51 5.73 15.10 3.66
CA CYS A 51 6.74 14.14 3.20
C CYS A 51 6.17 12.83 2.63
N GLY A 52 4.92 12.47 2.95
CA GLY A 52 4.23 11.29 2.43
C GLY A 52 4.56 9.97 3.13
N ALA A 53 5.44 9.93 4.13
CA ALA A 53 5.81 8.70 4.83
C ALA A 53 4.59 8.00 5.46
N CYS A 54 3.67 8.74 6.05
CA CYS A 54 2.43 8.21 6.63
C CYS A 54 1.49 7.58 5.57
N ALA A 55 1.40 8.18 4.39
CA ALA A 55 0.61 7.63 3.28
C ALA A 55 1.25 6.35 2.75
N ALA A 56 2.59 6.32 2.62
CA ALA A 56 3.33 5.12 2.21
C ALA A 56 3.21 3.97 3.22
N ALA A 57 3.15 4.27 4.51
CA ALA A 57 3.02 3.29 5.58
C ALA A 57 1.59 2.79 5.79
N CYS A 58 0.58 3.51 5.29
CA CYS A 58 -0.82 3.16 5.52
C CYS A 58 -1.21 1.89 4.77
N PRO A 59 -1.55 0.78 5.46
CA PRO A 59 -1.89 -0.48 4.79
C PRO A 59 -3.25 -0.42 4.06
N ARG A 60 -4.02 0.66 4.26
CA ARG A 60 -5.37 0.83 3.72
C ARG A 60 -5.48 1.94 2.69
N ASP A 61 -4.37 2.57 2.31
CA ASP A 61 -4.37 3.75 1.42
C ASP A 61 -5.38 4.83 1.93
N ALA A 62 -5.46 5.00 3.25
CA ALA A 62 -6.42 5.90 3.89
C ALA A 62 -5.94 7.35 3.94
N LEU A 63 -4.70 7.61 3.56
CA LEU A 63 -4.10 8.93 3.58
C LEU A 63 -3.66 9.35 2.19
N GLU A 64 -3.91 10.60 1.85
CA GLU A 64 -3.47 11.19 0.60
C GLU A 64 -2.76 12.53 0.83
N LEU A 65 -1.85 12.86 -0.07
CA LEU A 65 -1.23 14.17 -0.15
C LEU A 65 -1.87 14.95 -1.28
N PRO A 66 -2.32 16.19 -1.05
CA PRO A 66 -2.78 17.05 -2.11
C PRO A 66 -1.63 17.42 -3.05
N GLY A 67 -1.91 17.44 -4.35
CA GLY A 67 -0.93 17.83 -5.37
C GLY A 67 -0.26 16.64 -6.06
N ALA A 68 0.81 16.93 -6.81
CA ALA A 68 1.59 15.94 -7.52
C ALA A 68 2.30 14.99 -6.54
N GLY A 69 2.41 13.74 -6.90
CA GLY A 69 2.99 12.71 -6.07
C GLY A 69 3.70 11.62 -6.87
N TRP A 70 4.07 10.55 -6.18
CA TRP A 70 4.74 9.42 -6.82
C TRP A 70 3.90 8.71 -7.88
N ARG A 71 2.58 8.85 -7.89
CA ARG A 71 1.70 8.34 -8.95
C ARG A 71 1.96 9.04 -10.27
N GLU A 72 2.07 10.34 -10.23
CA GLU A 72 2.39 11.19 -11.38
C GLU A 72 3.79 10.88 -11.89
N ALA A 73 4.75 10.66 -10.98
CA ALA A 73 6.10 10.26 -11.34
C ALA A 73 6.14 8.90 -12.05
N VAL A 74 5.36 7.92 -11.58
CA VAL A 74 5.21 6.61 -12.27
C VAL A 74 4.66 6.78 -13.69
N ALA A 75 3.63 7.61 -13.85
CA ALA A 75 3.03 7.88 -15.16
C ALA A 75 3.95 8.69 -16.09
N ALA A 76 4.91 9.40 -15.51
CA ALA A 76 5.86 10.25 -16.24
C ALA A 76 7.15 9.52 -16.65
N VAL A 77 7.34 8.23 -16.33
CA VAL A 77 8.53 7.48 -16.77
C VAL A 77 8.59 7.46 -18.29
N PRO A 78 9.61 8.09 -18.90
CA PRO A 78 9.69 8.17 -20.36
C PRO A 78 10.27 6.88 -20.95
N SER A 79 10.12 6.68 -22.25
CA SER A 79 10.69 5.53 -22.97
C SER A 79 12.23 5.44 -22.85
N SER A 80 12.90 6.56 -22.62
CA SER A 80 14.34 6.59 -22.31
C SER A 80 14.69 5.92 -20.98
N GLY A 81 13.72 5.73 -20.09
CA GLY A 81 13.93 5.19 -18.74
C GLY A 81 14.60 6.18 -17.77
N VAL A 82 14.80 7.44 -18.13
CA VAL A 82 15.38 8.48 -17.28
C VAL A 82 14.25 9.35 -16.73
N LEU A 83 13.94 9.18 -15.44
CA LEU A 83 12.92 9.96 -14.76
C LEU A 83 13.58 11.07 -13.94
N GLU A 84 13.14 12.28 -14.13
CA GLU A 84 13.58 13.45 -13.36
C GLU A 84 12.48 13.86 -12.38
N CYS A 85 12.82 13.90 -11.09
CA CYS A 85 11.94 14.28 -10.01
C CYS A 85 12.52 15.45 -9.23
N ARG A 86 11.63 16.17 -8.55
CA ARG A 86 12.00 17.29 -7.68
C ARG A 86 11.27 17.13 -6.34
N CYS A 87 12.04 17.06 -5.26
CA CYS A 87 11.53 17.02 -3.89
C CYS A 87 10.84 18.34 -3.53
N SER A 88 9.83 18.29 -2.66
CA SER A 88 9.11 19.49 -2.17
C SER A 88 10.03 20.51 -1.48
N HIS A 89 11.17 20.09 -0.95
CA HIS A 89 12.18 20.93 -0.30
C HIS A 89 13.30 21.40 -1.25
N ALA A 90 13.28 20.97 -2.52
CA ALA A 90 14.24 21.45 -3.52
C ALA A 90 13.86 22.84 -4.03
N ALA A 91 14.85 23.56 -4.57
CA ALA A 91 14.61 24.79 -5.29
C ALA A 91 13.60 24.58 -6.45
N GLN A 92 12.93 25.65 -6.88
CA GLN A 92 12.06 25.58 -8.05
C GLN A 92 12.89 25.24 -9.29
N GLY A 93 12.36 24.36 -10.14
CA GLY A 93 13.07 23.90 -11.31
C GLY A 93 12.30 22.78 -12.04
N PRO A 94 12.88 22.23 -13.12
CA PRO A 94 12.29 21.15 -13.87
C PRO A 94 12.21 19.85 -13.04
N GLY A 95 11.53 18.85 -13.59
CA GLY A 95 11.29 17.55 -12.98
C GLY A 95 9.91 17.41 -12.34
N THR A 96 9.41 16.18 -12.31
CA THR A 96 8.12 15.85 -11.70
C THR A 96 8.18 16.13 -10.19
N PRO A 97 7.31 16.99 -9.65
CA PRO A 97 7.29 17.26 -8.23
C PRO A 97 6.85 16.01 -7.45
N VAL A 98 7.63 15.65 -6.44
CA VAL A 98 7.34 14.53 -5.53
C VAL A 98 7.48 14.99 -4.08
N PRO A 99 6.75 14.39 -3.15
CA PRO A 99 6.80 14.81 -1.74
C PRO A 99 8.21 14.62 -1.16
N CYS A 100 8.57 13.41 -0.88
CA CYS A 100 9.86 12.98 -0.39
C CYS A 100 10.10 11.54 -0.82
N ILE A 101 11.37 11.13 -0.91
CA ILE A 101 11.71 9.72 -1.15
C ILE A 101 11.15 8.79 -0.06
N GLY A 102 10.97 9.28 1.16
CA GLY A 102 10.31 8.55 2.24
C GLY A 102 8.85 8.18 1.96
N GLY A 103 8.19 8.87 1.04
CA GLY A 103 6.85 8.52 0.56
C GLY A 103 6.83 7.43 -0.51
N LEU A 104 7.99 6.90 -0.92
CA LEU A 104 8.08 5.89 -1.97
C LEU A 104 7.90 4.47 -1.39
N CYS A 105 6.69 3.98 -1.43
CA CYS A 105 6.39 2.61 -0.97
C CYS A 105 6.87 1.52 -1.94
N ALA A 106 6.91 0.27 -1.48
CA ALA A 106 7.31 -0.88 -2.29
C ALA A 106 6.46 -1.05 -3.56
N THR A 107 5.18 -0.71 -3.52
CA THR A 107 4.29 -0.75 -4.69
C THR A 107 4.77 0.23 -5.76
N THR A 108 5.06 1.46 -5.38
CA THR A 108 5.53 2.50 -6.32
C THR A 108 6.88 2.14 -6.92
N ARG A 109 7.80 1.53 -6.14
CA ARG A 109 9.08 1.01 -6.68
C ARG A 109 8.86 -0.04 -7.77
N LEU A 110 7.98 -1.00 -7.55
CA LEU A 110 7.62 -2.00 -8.57
C LEU A 110 7.02 -1.36 -9.83
N GLU A 111 6.18 -0.35 -9.66
CA GLU A 111 5.57 0.35 -10.79
C GLU A 111 6.59 1.16 -11.61
N LEU A 112 7.52 1.84 -10.97
CA LEU A 112 8.63 2.54 -11.63
C LEU A 112 9.48 1.56 -12.45
N LEU A 113 9.85 0.42 -11.86
CA LEU A 113 10.59 -0.64 -12.56
C LEU A 113 9.79 -1.21 -13.74
N ARG A 114 8.49 -1.47 -13.55
CA ARG A 114 7.60 -1.90 -14.63
C ARG A 114 7.52 -0.88 -15.75
N GLY A 115 7.48 0.42 -15.41
CA GLY A 115 7.50 1.53 -16.36
C GLY A 115 8.81 1.67 -17.13
N GLY A 116 9.83 0.86 -16.83
CA GLY A 116 11.10 0.87 -17.54
C GLY A 116 12.15 1.82 -16.94
N LEU A 117 12.01 2.19 -15.66
CA LEU A 117 12.99 3.05 -14.99
C LEU A 117 14.40 2.44 -15.07
N ARG A 118 15.36 3.24 -15.55
CA ARG A 118 16.79 2.93 -15.60
C ARG A 118 17.62 3.94 -14.79
N THR A 119 17.19 5.19 -14.80
CA THR A 119 17.85 6.25 -14.04
C THR A 119 16.80 7.11 -13.38
N LEU A 120 16.94 7.32 -12.06
CA LEU A 120 16.14 8.25 -11.29
C LEU A 120 17.02 9.41 -10.85
N ARG A 121 16.74 10.59 -11.38
CA ARG A 121 17.38 11.84 -10.95
C ARG A 121 16.45 12.59 -10.03
N ILE A 122 16.92 12.95 -8.85
CA ILE A 122 16.12 13.66 -7.86
C ILE A 122 16.84 14.92 -7.43
N ALA A 123 16.27 16.06 -7.78
CA ALA A 123 16.67 17.32 -7.17
C ALA A 123 16.13 17.36 -5.74
N THR A 124 17.01 17.45 -4.76
CA THR A 124 16.68 17.51 -3.34
C THR A 124 17.06 18.87 -2.77
N GLY A 125 16.38 19.31 -1.71
CA GLY A 125 16.92 20.35 -0.83
C GLY A 125 18.03 19.76 0.06
N VAL A 126 18.37 20.49 1.10
CA VAL A 126 19.28 20.01 2.13
C VAL A 126 18.57 18.92 2.94
N CYS A 127 18.96 17.68 2.74
CA CYS A 127 18.37 16.55 3.48
C CYS A 127 18.87 16.50 4.93
N GLU A 128 20.11 16.94 5.19
CA GLU A 128 20.64 17.05 6.56
C GLU A 128 19.80 18.04 7.37
N GLY A 129 19.29 17.59 8.51
CA GLY A 129 18.40 18.39 9.34
C GLY A 129 16.98 18.56 8.80
N CYS A 130 16.65 17.94 7.68
CA CYS A 130 15.27 17.87 7.21
C CYS A 130 14.41 17.08 8.23
N PRO A 131 13.22 17.57 8.63
CA PRO A 131 12.35 16.86 9.57
C PRO A 131 11.99 15.44 9.15
N ALA A 132 12.07 15.13 7.86
CA ALA A 132 11.86 13.78 7.33
C ALA A 132 13.06 12.84 7.55
N GLU A 133 14.25 13.35 7.81
CA GLU A 133 15.47 12.56 8.00
C GLU A 133 15.76 12.17 9.45
N VAL A 134 15.28 12.92 10.43
CA VAL A 134 15.62 12.87 11.86
C VAL A 134 15.34 11.51 12.55
N ARG A 135 14.70 10.55 11.87
CA ARG A 135 14.34 9.25 12.49
C ARG A 135 14.99 8.02 11.88
N CYS A 136 15.97 8.18 11.03
CA CYS A 136 16.60 7.03 10.38
C CYS A 136 17.90 6.59 11.09
N GLU A 137 17.96 6.56 12.42
CA GLU A 137 19.00 5.92 13.26
C GLU A 137 20.39 5.81 12.59
N GLY A 138 20.95 6.93 12.09
CA GLY A 138 22.26 6.98 11.44
C GLY A 138 22.35 6.45 10.00
N VAL A 139 21.27 5.85 9.47
CA VAL A 139 21.15 5.53 8.05
C VAL A 139 20.25 6.58 7.44
N THR A 140 20.78 7.43 6.55
CA THR A 140 19.96 8.44 5.91
C THR A 140 18.85 7.75 5.11
N LEU A 141 17.64 8.25 5.19
CA LEU A 141 16.48 7.77 4.43
C LEU A 141 16.83 7.59 2.94
N ARG A 142 17.69 8.46 2.43
CA ARG A 142 18.23 8.44 1.06
C ARG A 142 19.01 7.16 0.77
N ASN A 143 19.93 6.77 1.67
CA ASN A 143 20.75 5.58 1.48
C ASN A 143 19.92 4.29 1.54
N ALA A 144 18.99 4.21 2.49
CA ALA A 144 18.05 3.09 2.59
C ALA A 144 17.20 2.98 1.31
N PHE A 145 16.69 4.11 0.82
CA PHE A 145 15.92 4.15 -0.41
C PHE A 145 16.71 3.65 -1.63
N VAL A 146 17.95 4.11 -1.82
CA VAL A 146 18.80 3.69 -2.96
C VAL A 146 19.07 2.20 -2.89
N ARG A 147 19.45 1.71 -1.72
CA ARG A 147 19.68 0.27 -1.49
C ARG A 147 18.43 -0.54 -1.85
N ASP A 148 17.29 -0.22 -1.27
CA ASP A 148 16.05 -0.96 -1.47
C ASP A 148 15.58 -0.96 -2.93
N LEU A 149 15.75 0.17 -3.65
CA LEU A 149 15.39 0.26 -5.06
C LEU A 149 16.33 -0.58 -5.94
N ARG A 150 17.65 -0.52 -5.66
CA ARG A 150 18.66 -1.32 -6.37
C ARG A 150 18.50 -2.82 -6.12
N GLU A 151 18.28 -3.23 -4.88
CA GLU A 151 18.03 -4.62 -4.52
C GLU A 151 16.79 -5.15 -5.24
N MET A 152 15.70 -4.35 -5.24
CA MET A 152 14.48 -4.72 -5.96
C MET A 152 14.73 -4.82 -7.46
N ALA A 153 15.46 -3.86 -8.07
CA ALA A 153 15.80 -3.89 -9.49
C ALA A 153 16.64 -5.12 -9.83
N GLY A 154 17.69 -5.39 -9.03
CA GLY A 154 18.57 -6.56 -9.20
C GLY A 154 17.83 -7.87 -9.16
N ALA A 155 16.80 -8.01 -8.29
CA ALA A 155 15.93 -9.18 -8.23
C ALA A 155 15.18 -9.45 -9.55
N PHE A 156 14.97 -8.42 -10.37
CA PHE A 156 14.37 -8.52 -11.71
C PHE A 156 15.39 -8.51 -12.84
N GLY A 157 16.69 -8.74 -12.53
CA GLY A 157 17.75 -8.69 -13.53
C GLY A 157 17.98 -7.31 -14.15
N ARG A 158 17.62 -6.24 -13.43
CA ARG A 158 17.72 -4.84 -13.88
C ARG A 158 18.70 -4.05 -13.03
N THR A 159 19.26 -3.02 -13.62
CA THR A 159 20.06 -2.01 -12.91
C THR A 159 19.30 -0.68 -12.88
N VAL A 160 19.39 0.03 -11.77
CA VAL A 160 18.84 1.38 -11.63
C VAL A 160 19.87 2.28 -11.01
N ASP A 161 20.18 3.37 -11.71
CA ASP A 161 20.99 4.44 -11.18
C ASP A 161 20.12 5.47 -10.47
N VAL A 162 20.58 5.93 -9.30
CA VAL A 162 19.92 6.99 -8.55
C VAL A 162 20.92 8.11 -8.33
N VAL A 163 20.58 9.29 -8.81
CA VAL A 163 21.40 10.49 -8.74
C VAL A 163 20.64 11.56 -7.96
N PHE A 164 21.26 12.06 -6.90
CA PHE A 164 20.74 13.20 -6.15
C PHE A 164 21.52 14.46 -6.51
N SER A 165 20.82 15.57 -6.67
CA SER A 165 21.43 16.89 -6.82
C SER A 165 20.77 17.88 -5.86
N THR A 166 21.56 18.79 -5.32
CA THR A 166 21.07 19.95 -4.55
C THR A 166 20.68 21.11 -5.46
N GLU A 167 21.16 21.08 -6.71
CA GLU A 167 20.84 22.06 -7.75
C GLU A 167 19.64 21.60 -8.57
N PRO A 168 18.87 22.53 -9.17
CA PRO A 168 17.86 22.20 -10.13
C PRO A 168 18.46 21.34 -11.25
N VAL A 169 17.76 20.31 -11.69
CA VAL A 169 18.15 19.55 -12.89
C VAL A 169 18.17 20.53 -14.06
N PRO A 170 19.27 20.63 -14.82
CA PRO A 170 19.33 21.56 -15.95
C PRO A 170 18.23 21.21 -16.96
N GLU A 171 17.57 22.24 -17.48
CA GLU A 171 16.58 22.08 -18.54
C GLU A 171 17.26 21.43 -19.76
N VAL A 172 16.94 20.18 -20.04
CA VAL A 172 17.31 19.59 -21.32
C VAL A 172 16.42 20.24 -22.37
N ASP A 173 17.02 21.01 -23.26
CA ASP A 173 16.34 21.74 -24.33
C ASP A 173 15.32 20.84 -25.05
N GLY A 174 14.07 20.98 -24.66
CA GLY A 174 12.93 20.19 -25.09
C GLY A 174 12.02 20.92 -26.06
N GLY A 175 12.56 21.82 -26.87
CA GLY A 175 11.80 22.68 -27.79
C GLY A 175 10.80 22.00 -28.73
N ARG A 176 10.82 20.67 -28.82
CA ARG A 176 9.82 19.88 -29.57
C ARG A 176 8.81 19.12 -28.70
N ARG A 177 9.02 19.02 -27.37
CA ARG A 177 8.13 18.22 -26.48
C ARG A 177 6.99 19.02 -25.87
N HIS A 178 7.09 20.34 -25.83
CA HIS A 178 6.07 21.18 -25.19
C HIS A 178 4.75 21.23 -25.96
N LEU A 179 4.77 21.06 -27.28
CA LEU A 179 3.55 21.05 -28.11
C LEU A 179 2.69 19.78 -27.92
N LEU A 180 3.32 18.61 -27.73
CA LEU A 180 2.59 17.35 -27.51
C LEU A 180 2.00 17.25 -26.09
N GLY A 181 2.64 17.85 -25.07
CA GLY A 181 2.14 17.88 -23.68
C GLY A 181 0.87 18.71 -23.50
N ILE A 182 0.65 19.72 -24.33
CA ILE A 182 -0.54 20.58 -24.28
C ILE A 182 -1.79 19.88 -24.87
N VAL A 183 -1.60 19.04 -25.89
CA VAL A 183 -2.70 18.31 -26.54
C VAL A 183 -3.24 17.19 -25.65
N VAL A 184 -2.38 16.51 -24.87
CA VAL A 184 -2.80 15.42 -23.97
C VAL A 184 -3.50 15.93 -22.71
N ARG A 185 -3.24 17.17 -22.26
CA ARG A 185 -3.90 17.76 -21.08
C ARG A 185 -5.36 18.17 -21.31
N LYS A 186 -5.82 18.30 -22.54
CA LYS A 186 -7.20 18.70 -22.87
C LYS A 186 -8.21 17.56 -22.90
N SER A 187 -7.79 16.30 -22.82
CA SER A 187 -8.68 15.14 -22.91
C SER A 187 -8.94 14.42 -21.58
N ALA A 188 -8.35 14.84 -20.47
CA ALA A 188 -8.69 14.34 -19.14
C ALA A 188 -9.80 15.22 -18.53
N ALA A 189 -11.05 14.94 -18.88
CA ALA A 189 -12.18 15.51 -18.16
C ALA A 189 -12.13 15.12 -16.68
N PRO A 190 -12.39 16.01 -15.73
CA PRO A 190 -12.48 15.67 -14.32
C PRO A 190 -13.59 14.63 -14.14
N VAL A 191 -13.24 13.50 -13.54
CA VAL A 191 -14.22 12.48 -13.17
C VAL A 191 -15.07 13.06 -12.07
N SER A 192 -16.36 13.30 -12.35
CA SER A 192 -17.31 13.84 -11.37
C SER A 192 -17.49 12.87 -10.19
N PRO A 193 -17.75 13.40 -8.96
CA PRO A 193 -17.95 12.57 -7.76
C PRO A 193 -19.09 11.56 -7.90
N GLU A 194 -20.05 11.81 -8.79
CA GLU A 194 -21.22 10.96 -9.03
C GLU A 194 -20.88 9.61 -9.67
N ARG A 195 -19.78 9.50 -10.44
CA ARG A 195 -19.34 8.23 -11.02
C ARG A 195 -18.65 7.28 -10.03
N ILE A 196 -18.36 7.73 -8.82
CA ILE A 196 -17.76 6.89 -7.77
C ILE A 196 -18.86 6.09 -7.02
N ALA A 197 -20.11 6.56 -7.04
CA ALA A 197 -21.23 5.94 -6.35
C ALA A 197 -21.84 4.72 -7.06
N GLU A 198 -21.60 4.53 -8.35
CA GLU A 198 -22.26 3.49 -9.15
C GLU A 198 -21.54 2.13 -9.18
N HIS A 199 -20.40 1.96 -8.51
CA HIS A 199 -19.72 0.67 -8.43
C HIS A 199 -19.79 0.09 -7.00
N VAL A 200 -20.98 -0.21 -6.53
CA VAL A 200 -21.18 -1.24 -5.50
C VAL A 200 -21.12 -2.58 -6.21
N PRO A 201 -20.06 -3.40 -6.05
CA PRO A 201 -19.99 -4.67 -6.73
C PRO A 201 -21.12 -5.57 -6.23
N ASP A 202 -21.82 -6.18 -7.15
CA ASP A 202 -22.77 -7.25 -6.88
C ASP A 202 -22.13 -8.33 -6.00
N LYS A 203 -22.71 -8.60 -4.86
CA LYS A 203 -22.21 -9.57 -3.88
C LYS A 203 -22.23 -11.02 -4.39
N SER A 204 -22.86 -11.28 -5.52
CA SER A 204 -23.00 -12.60 -6.14
C SER A 204 -21.79 -13.01 -7.00
N ALA A 205 -20.99 -12.08 -7.46
CA ALA A 205 -19.80 -12.37 -8.25
C ALA A 205 -18.57 -12.20 -7.37
N GLY A 206 -18.02 -13.22 -6.77
CA GLY A 206 -16.83 -13.30 -5.92
C GLY A 206 -15.64 -12.35 -6.21
N HIS A 207 -15.91 -11.11 -6.55
CA HIS A 207 -14.94 -10.05 -6.78
C HIS A 207 -14.44 -9.51 -5.46
N LEU A 208 -13.24 -9.94 -5.10
CA LEU A 208 -12.44 -9.40 -4.01
C LEU A 208 -12.28 -7.90 -4.18
N LEU A 209 -12.74 -7.13 -3.18
CA LEU A 209 -12.45 -5.71 -3.06
C LEU A 209 -10.98 -5.52 -2.64
N VAL A 210 -10.07 -5.73 -3.57
CA VAL A 210 -8.64 -5.45 -3.37
C VAL A 210 -8.46 -3.94 -3.34
N THR A 211 -7.73 -3.39 -2.33
CA THR A 211 -7.38 -1.95 -2.37
C THR A 211 -6.65 -1.62 -3.64
N GLU A 212 -6.76 -0.38 -4.07
CA GLU A 212 -6.05 0.11 -5.26
C GLU A 212 -4.54 -0.15 -5.14
N GLY A 213 -3.93 0.07 -3.96
CA GLY A 213 -2.52 -0.22 -3.73
C GLY A 213 -2.16 -1.70 -3.88
N SER A 214 -2.99 -2.62 -3.36
CA SER A 214 -2.77 -4.07 -3.51
C SER A 214 -2.91 -4.50 -4.98
N ARG A 215 -3.91 -3.98 -5.69
CA ARG A 215 -4.12 -4.25 -7.12
C ARG A 215 -2.93 -3.76 -7.95
N ARG A 216 -2.50 -2.53 -7.74
CA ARG A 216 -1.34 -1.92 -8.45
C ARG A 216 -0.08 -2.75 -8.23
N ARG A 217 0.20 -3.17 -6.98
CA ARG A 217 1.34 -4.03 -6.66
C ARG A 217 1.29 -5.36 -7.40
N LEU A 218 0.14 -6.04 -7.41
CA LEU A 218 -0.05 -7.30 -8.13
C LEU A 218 0.19 -7.14 -9.64
N MET A 219 -0.39 -6.11 -10.23
CA MET A 219 -0.24 -5.84 -11.67
C MET A 219 1.20 -5.50 -12.04
N ALA A 220 1.90 -4.72 -11.20
CA ALA A 220 3.31 -4.40 -11.41
C ALA A 220 4.19 -5.66 -11.30
N ALA A 221 3.97 -6.48 -10.28
CA ALA A 221 4.71 -7.73 -10.08
C ALA A 221 4.52 -8.69 -11.24
N ARG A 222 3.28 -8.94 -11.67
CA ARG A 222 2.97 -9.81 -12.82
C ARG A 222 3.61 -9.30 -14.10
N GLY A 223 3.54 -7.98 -14.37
CA GLY A 223 4.14 -7.39 -15.56
C GLY A 223 5.66 -7.48 -15.59
N LEU A 224 6.34 -7.41 -14.43
CA LEU A 224 7.79 -7.59 -14.34
C LEU A 224 8.19 -9.05 -14.54
N LEU A 225 7.43 -9.99 -13.97
CA LEU A 225 7.72 -11.44 -14.06
C LEU A 225 7.44 -12.01 -15.45
N SER A 226 6.48 -11.46 -16.20
CA SER A 226 6.08 -12.00 -17.52
C SER A 226 7.21 -11.99 -18.57
N GLY A 227 8.22 -11.14 -18.39
CA GLY A 227 9.38 -11.04 -19.28
C GLY A 227 10.58 -11.90 -18.88
N MET A 228 10.50 -12.63 -17.75
CA MET A 228 11.62 -13.41 -17.21
C MET A 228 11.53 -14.88 -17.64
N GLN A 229 12.65 -15.44 -18.09
CA GLN A 229 12.73 -16.83 -18.54
C GLN A 229 13.60 -17.71 -17.63
N ASP A 230 14.58 -17.10 -16.95
CA ASP A 230 15.44 -17.83 -16.02
C ASP A 230 14.69 -18.22 -14.74
N ALA A 231 14.66 -19.53 -14.43
CA ALA A 231 13.89 -20.06 -13.30
C ALA A 231 14.39 -19.56 -11.95
N GLU A 232 15.71 -19.43 -11.76
CA GLU A 232 16.29 -18.92 -10.52
C GLU A 232 16.02 -17.43 -10.36
N GLY A 233 16.19 -16.65 -11.42
CA GLY A 233 15.83 -15.24 -11.46
C GLY A 233 14.35 -15.02 -11.15
N VAL A 234 13.46 -15.84 -11.70
CA VAL A 234 12.02 -15.80 -11.40
C VAL A 234 11.76 -16.06 -9.91
N ARG A 235 12.46 -17.02 -9.30
CA ARG A 235 12.32 -17.32 -7.86
C ARG A 235 12.75 -16.13 -7.00
N VAL A 236 13.87 -15.51 -7.29
CA VAL A 236 14.37 -14.31 -6.58
C VAL A 236 13.41 -13.15 -6.76
N ALA A 237 12.94 -12.90 -7.98
CA ALA A 237 11.99 -11.83 -8.29
C ALA A 237 10.65 -12.02 -7.58
N LYS A 238 10.13 -13.24 -7.50
CA LYS A 238 8.92 -13.56 -6.73
C LYS A 238 9.09 -13.23 -5.24
N ALA A 239 10.23 -13.57 -4.65
CA ALA A 239 10.52 -13.22 -3.26
C ALA A 239 10.57 -11.70 -3.05
N ALA A 240 11.17 -10.95 -3.96
CA ALA A 240 11.21 -9.48 -3.92
C ALA A 240 9.82 -8.84 -4.00
N CYS A 241 8.88 -9.42 -4.76
CA CYS A 241 7.49 -8.97 -4.81
C CYS A 241 6.79 -9.05 -3.45
N LEU A 242 7.19 -10.02 -2.62
CA LEU A 242 6.62 -10.27 -1.29
C LEU A 242 7.31 -9.49 -0.17
N ALA A 243 8.42 -8.82 -0.44
CA ALA A 243 9.20 -8.09 0.56
C ALA A 243 8.30 -7.13 1.37
N GLY A 244 8.37 -7.26 2.70
CA GLY A 244 7.56 -6.47 3.63
C GLY A 244 6.05 -6.82 3.67
N ARG A 245 5.58 -7.85 2.94
CA ARG A 245 4.18 -8.31 3.04
C ARG A 245 4.02 -9.20 4.27
N ARG A 246 2.93 -8.95 4.99
CA ARG A 246 2.53 -9.76 6.15
C ARG A 246 1.06 -10.15 5.99
N VAL A 247 0.77 -11.42 6.20
CA VAL A 247 -0.57 -12.01 6.10
C VAL A 247 -0.93 -12.72 7.41
N PRO A 248 -2.22 -12.86 7.73
CA PRO A 248 -2.62 -13.52 8.96
C PRO A 248 -2.26 -15.01 8.94
N GLN A 249 -1.72 -15.46 10.05
CA GLN A 249 -1.47 -16.86 10.39
C GLN A 249 -2.37 -17.23 11.57
N PHE A 250 -2.83 -18.46 11.61
CA PHE A 250 -3.82 -18.92 12.60
C PHE A 250 -3.26 -20.07 13.43
N ASP A 251 -3.37 -19.94 14.74
CA ASP A 251 -3.06 -20.98 15.70
C ASP A 251 -4.30 -21.88 15.89
N SER A 252 -4.18 -23.14 15.45
CA SER A 252 -5.29 -24.10 15.52
C SER A 252 -5.70 -24.47 16.92
N GLU A 253 -4.79 -24.39 17.89
CA GLU A 253 -5.09 -24.73 19.28
C GLU A 253 -5.87 -23.61 19.98
N LYS A 254 -5.55 -22.36 19.69
CA LYS A 254 -6.21 -21.18 20.25
C LYS A 254 -7.48 -20.77 19.54
N CYS A 255 -7.64 -21.14 18.26
CA CYS A 255 -8.79 -20.70 17.47
C CYS A 255 -10.10 -21.33 18.00
N THR A 256 -11.08 -20.51 18.33
CA THR A 256 -12.41 -20.92 18.82
C THR A 256 -13.43 -21.12 17.69
N ALA A 257 -13.01 -21.05 16.44
CA ALA A 257 -13.87 -21.19 15.25
C ALA A 257 -15.04 -20.17 15.18
N CYS A 258 -14.89 -18.99 15.81
CA CYS A 258 -15.97 -17.99 15.87
C CYS A 258 -16.21 -17.24 14.55
N GLY A 259 -15.26 -17.22 13.61
CA GLY A 259 -15.39 -16.57 12.31
C GLY A 259 -15.30 -15.03 12.32
N LEU A 260 -15.14 -14.40 13.49
CA LEU A 260 -15.13 -12.92 13.62
C LEU A 260 -14.05 -12.24 12.77
N CYS A 261 -12.87 -12.85 12.67
CA CYS A 261 -11.76 -12.35 11.85
C CYS A 261 -12.12 -12.23 10.36
N ALA A 262 -12.92 -13.19 9.83
CA ALA A 262 -13.40 -13.14 8.45
C ALA A 262 -14.54 -12.12 8.29
N ALA A 263 -15.49 -12.10 9.22
CA ALA A 263 -16.63 -11.19 9.19
C ALA A 263 -16.21 -9.71 9.26
N ALA A 264 -15.18 -9.39 10.07
CA ALA A 264 -14.69 -8.01 10.24
C ALA A 264 -13.64 -7.60 9.20
N CYS A 265 -13.18 -8.51 8.34
CA CYS A 265 -12.12 -8.19 7.38
C CYS A 265 -12.58 -7.10 6.40
N PRO A 266 -11.97 -5.89 6.42
CA PRO A 266 -12.45 -4.78 5.59
C PRO A 266 -12.10 -4.95 4.10
N GLN A 267 -11.33 -5.99 3.77
CA GLN A 267 -10.98 -6.35 2.39
C GLN A 267 -11.66 -7.62 1.91
N TYR A 268 -12.46 -8.26 2.77
CA TYR A 268 -13.01 -9.60 2.49
C TYR A 268 -11.92 -10.60 2.07
N ALA A 269 -10.68 -10.35 2.53
CA ALA A 269 -9.54 -11.22 2.26
C ALA A 269 -9.61 -12.55 3.00
N LEU A 270 -10.44 -12.64 4.04
CA LEU A 270 -10.66 -13.84 4.83
C LEU A 270 -12.08 -14.34 4.59
N SER A 271 -12.21 -15.65 4.44
CA SER A 271 -13.48 -16.36 4.43
C SER A 271 -13.47 -17.44 5.49
N ALA A 272 -14.60 -17.66 6.14
CA ALA A 272 -14.80 -18.71 7.13
C ALA A 272 -15.99 -19.58 6.70
N LYS A 273 -15.80 -20.91 6.69
CA LYS A 273 -16.83 -21.88 6.35
C LYS A 273 -16.95 -22.92 7.44
N THR A 274 -18.18 -23.35 7.72
CA THR A 274 -18.47 -24.51 8.58
C THR A 274 -19.14 -25.56 7.71
N GLU A 275 -18.55 -26.76 7.66
CA GLU A 275 -19.08 -27.90 6.91
C GLU A 275 -19.10 -29.11 7.85
N GLY A 276 -20.32 -29.54 8.25
CA GLY A 276 -20.52 -30.55 9.27
C GLY A 276 -19.86 -30.14 10.60
N GLU A 277 -18.92 -30.95 11.09
CA GLU A 277 -18.14 -30.67 12.29
C GLU A 277 -16.83 -29.91 11.98
N GLY A 278 -16.56 -29.62 10.71
CA GLY A 278 -15.35 -28.94 10.27
C GLY A 278 -15.52 -27.43 10.22
N PHE A 279 -14.47 -26.68 10.60
CA PHE A 279 -14.38 -25.24 10.41
C PHE A 279 -13.10 -24.89 9.68
N THR A 280 -13.23 -24.05 8.66
CA THR A 280 -12.11 -23.67 7.78
C THR A 280 -12.04 -22.16 7.66
N ILE A 281 -10.82 -21.59 7.75
CA ILE A 281 -10.51 -20.23 7.35
C ILE A 281 -9.60 -20.27 6.13
N ALA A 282 -10.01 -19.57 5.08
CA ALA A 282 -9.19 -19.36 3.92
C ALA A 282 -8.89 -17.86 3.74
N ALA A 283 -7.70 -17.57 3.20
CA ALA A 283 -7.26 -16.21 2.92
C ALA A 283 -6.90 -16.03 1.45
N VAL A 284 -7.34 -14.95 0.83
CA VAL A 284 -6.78 -14.44 -0.41
C VAL A 284 -5.68 -13.47 -0.04
N GLU A 285 -4.45 -13.95 -0.03
CA GLU A 285 -3.28 -13.22 0.47
C GLU A 285 -3.01 -11.92 -0.29
N THR A 286 -3.30 -11.90 -1.59
CA THR A 286 -3.20 -10.70 -2.44
C THR A 286 -4.11 -9.58 -1.96
N ALA A 287 -5.31 -9.92 -1.49
CA ALA A 287 -6.29 -8.96 -0.99
C ALA A 287 -5.94 -8.47 0.41
N CYS A 288 -5.17 -9.24 1.19
CA CYS A 288 -4.76 -8.84 2.53
C CYS A 288 -3.83 -7.62 2.49
N THR A 289 -4.19 -6.56 3.20
CA THR A 289 -3.38 -5.34 3.33
C THR A 289 -2.47 -5.34 4.55
N GLY A 290 -2.55 -6.36 5.42
CA GLY A 290 -1.79 -6.41 6.66
C GLY A 290 -2.26 -5.39 7.72
N CYS A 291 -3.53 -4.96 7.68
CA CYS A 291 -4.05 -3.89 8.55
C CYS A 291 -4.17 -4.26 10.04
N GLY A 292 -3.98 -5.51 10.41
CA GLY A 292 -3.95 -5.97 11.81
C GLY A 292 -5.31 -6.25 12.44
N LEU A 293 -6.43 -5.78 11.88
CA LEU A 293 -7.75 -5.84 12.51
C LEU A 293 -8.14 -7.24 13.00
N CYS A 294 -7.91 -8.28 12.18
CA CYS A 294 -8.26 -9.66 12.54
C CYS A 294 -7.53 -10.16 13.80
N ALA A 295 -6.31 -9.69 14.04
CA ALA A 295 -5.57 -9.99 15.27
C ALA A 295 -6.06 -9.13 16.45
N ASP A 296 -6.33 -7.84 16.21
CA ASP A 296 -6.78 -6.91 17.25
C ASP A 296 -8.09 -7.37 17.91
N ILE A 297 -9.04 -7.87 17.08
CA ILE A 297 -10.37 -8.30 17.55
C ILE A 297 -10.43 -9.76 17.98
N CYS A 298 -9.37 -10.55 17.76
CA CYS A 298 -9.34 -11.95 18.16
C CYS A 298 -9.23 -12.08 19.68
N THR A 299 -10.32 -12.47 20.32
CA THR A 299 -10.39 -12.62 21.79
C THR A 299 -9.48 -13.74 22.30
N SER A 300 -9.35 -14.83 21.52
CA SER A 300 -8.51 -15.98 21.87
C SER A 300 -7.03 -15.80 21.48
N LYS A 301 -6.67 -14.65 20.87
CA LYS A 301 -5.31 -14.36 20.38
C LYS A 301 -4.73 -15.44 19.46
N ALA A 302 -5.61 -16.05 18.66
CA ALA A 302 -5.25 -17.10 17.71
C ALA A 302 -4.67 -16.55 16.39
N VAL A 303 -4.65 -15.22 16.17
CA VAL A 303 -4.20 -14.61 14.92
C VAL A 303 -2.88 -13.88 15.15
N SER A 304 -1.88 -14.25 14.39
CA SER A 304 -0.58 -13.56 14.26
C SER A 304 -0.34 -13.14 12.81
N PHE A 305 0.79 -12.49 12.54
CA PHE A 305 1.16 -12.07 11.18
C PHE A 305 2.52 -12.62 10.80
N GLY A 306 2.58 -13.30 9.66
CA GLY A 306 3.79 -13.86 9.06
C GLY A 306 3.93 -13.53 7.59
N ALA A 307 4.95 -14.09 6.95
CA ALA A 307 5.09 -14.02 5.50
C ALA A 307 3.92 -14.73 4.79
N PRO A 308 3.61 -14.38 3.53
CA PRO A 308 2.75 -15.19 2.68
C PRO A 308 3.24 -16.63 2.56
N ASP A 309 2.32 -17.59 2.34
CA ASP A 309 2.66 -19.01 2.25
C ASP A 309 3.58 -19.30 1.06
N SER A 310 3.30 -18.69 -0.07
CA SER A 310 4.18 -18.72 -1.23
C SER A 310 3.93 -17.52 -2.16
N ALA A 311 4.92 -17.20 -2.97
CA ALA A 311 4.79 -16.19 -3.99
C ALA A 311 3.76 -16.57 -5.06
N ASP A 312 3.68 -17.86 -5.41
CA ASP A 312 2.71 -18.35 -6.40
C ASP A 312 1.29 -18.25 -5.88
N ALA A 313 1.04 -18.59 -4.62
CA ALA A 313 -0.26 -18.41 -3.98
C ALA A 313 -0.67 -16.94 -3.98
N TRP A 314 0.25 -16.04 -3.60
CA TRP A 314 0.00 -14.61 -3.60
C TRP A 314 -0.28 -14.06 -5.01
N LEU A 315 0.54 -14.44 -5.99
CA LEU A 315 0.41 -13.98 -7.38
C LEU A 315 -0.85 -14.53 -8.05
N SER A 316 -1.30 -15.75 -7.68
CA SER A 316 -2.51 -16.34 -8.25
C SER A 316 -3.77 -15.58 -7.87
N GLY A 317 -3.80 -14.93 -6.68
CA GLY A 317 -4.97 -14.31 -6.10
C GLY A 317 -6.05 -15.32 -5.69
N ARG A 318 -5.70 -16.61 -5.57
CA ARG A 318 -6.62 -17.68 -5.13
C ARG A 318 -6.67 -17.77 -3.61
N PRO A 319 -7.79 -18.26 -3.04
CA PRO A 319 -7.87 -18.55 -1.62
C PRO A 319 -6.88 -19.67 -1.22
N VAL A 320 -6.17 -19.45 -0.11
CA VAL A 320 -5.29 -20.42 0.54
C VAL A 320 -5.92 -20.78 1.88
N VAL A 321 -6.02 -22.07 2.19
CA VAL A 321 -6.51 -22.53 3.49
C VAL A 321 -5.47 -22.22 4.54
N LYS A 322 -5.84 -21.39 5.52
CA LYS A 322 -4.98 -20.96 6.63
C LYS A 322 -5.23 -21.74 7.91
N LEU A 323 -6.44 -22.28 8.04
CA LEU A 323 -6.85 -23.07 9.18
C LEU A 323 -7.90 -24.09 8.75
N ALA A 324 -7.75 -25.32 9.20
CA ALA A 324 -8.79 -26.35 9.14
C ALA A 324 -8.80 -27.11 10.47
N VAL A 325 -9.92 -27.09 11.17
CA VAL A 325 -10.11 -27.77 12.46
C VAL A 325 -11.38 -28.62 12.42
N LYS A 326 -11.36 -29.79 13.09
CA LYS A 326 -12.50 -30.70 13.24
C LYS A 326 -13.02 -30.63 14.66
N GLY A 327 -14.31 -30.91 14.85
CA GLY A 327 -14.95 -31.04 16.17
C GLY A 327 -15.15 -29.72 16.92
N ARG A 328 -14.91 -28.57 16.30
CA ARG A 328 -15.17 -27.25 16.92
C ARG A 328 -16.40 -26.63 16.26
N ARG A 329 -17.53 -26.65 16.96
CA ARG A 329 -18.71 -25.89 16.57
C ARG A 329 -18.47 -24.41 16.75
N ARG A 330 -18.92 -23.61 15.78
CA ARG A 330 -19.08 -22.16 15.92
C ARG A 330 -19.79 -21.88 17.25
N ALA A 331 -19.21 -21.07 18.10
CA ALA A 331 -19.85 -20.71 19.36
C ALA A 331 -21.17 -20.00 19.05
N SER A 332 -22.30 -20.63 19.35
CA SER A 332 -23.68 -20.19 19.00
C SER A 332 -24.02 -18.78 19.50
N ALA A 333 -23.31 -18.28 20.51
CA ALA A 333 -23.46 -16.92 21.03
C ALA A 333 -23.17 -15.80 20.02
N TRP A 334 -22.45 -16.09 18.92
CA TRP A 334 -22.05 -15.07 17.94
C TRP A 334 -22.91 -15.07 16.66
N GLU A 335 -23.70 -16.11 16.41
CA GLU A 335 -24.57 -16.15 15.23
C GLU A 335 -25.55 -14.96 15.20
N GLY A 336 -26.19 -14.64 16.34
CA GLY A 336 -27.08 -13.50 16.44
C GLY A 336 -26.39 -12.12 16.45
N ILE A 337 -25.08 -12.03 16.77
CA ILE A 337 -24.32 -10.77 16.74
C ILE A 337 -23.79 -10.50 15.34
N VAL A 338 -23.27 -11.53 14.66
CA VAL A 338 -22.80 -11.42 13.28
C VAL A 338 -23.97 -11.08 12.35
N GLU A 339 -25.11 -11.77 12.45
CA GLU A 339 -26.31 -11.45 11.68
C GLU A 339 -26.84 -10.05 11.95
N ARG A 340 -26.92 -9.64 13.22
CA ARG A 340 -27.35 -8.27 13.59
C ARG A 340 -26.37 -7.18 13.14
N SER A 341 -25.08 -7.44 13.13
CA SER A 341 -24.08 -6.49 12.63
C SER A 341 -24.15 -6.31 11.12
N PHE A 342 -24.51 -7.35 10.37
CA PHE A 342 -24.72 -7.27 8.93
C PHE A 342 -26.08 -6.67 8.55
N THR A 343 -27.13 -6.87 9.35
CA THR A 343 -28.47 -6.36 9.07
C THR A 343 -28.71 -4.94 9.60
N SER A 344 -27.95 -4.49 10.59
CA SER A 344 -28.15 -3.18 11.24
C SER A 344 -27.51 -1.98 10.51
N GLY A 345 -27.02 -2.15 9.28
CA GLY A 345 -26.47 -1.03 8.51
C GLY A 345 -25.16 -0.42 9.04
N TYR A 346 -24.54 -1.02 10.07
CA TYR A 346 -23.28 -0.54 10.65
C TYR A 346 -22.10 -0.61 9.66
N PHE A 347 -22.24 -1.38 8.59
CA PHE A 347 -21.27 -1.51 7.52
C PHE A 347 -21.64 -0.72 6.23
N ASN A 348 -22.76 0.02 6.24
CA ASN A 348 -23.27 0.78 5.10
C ASN A 348 -23.19 2.32 5.32
N ARG A 349 -22.37 2.80 6.22
CA ARG A 349 -22.11 4.24 6.36
C ARG A 349 -20.66 4.59 6.05
#